data_cc5519a88a18c6bed0d2affb0b3b97da
#
_entry.id   cc5519a88a18c6bed0d2affb0b3b97da
#
_cell.length_a   1.000
_cell.length_b   1.000
_cell.length_c   1.000
_cell.angle_alpha   90.00
_cell.angle_beta   90.00
_cell.angle_gamma   90.00
#
_symmetry.space_group_name_H-M   'P 1'
#
loop_
_entity.id
_entity.type
_entity.pdbx_description
1 polymer ?
#
loop_
_entity_poly.entity_id
_entity_poly.type
_entity_poly.pdbx_seq_one_letter_code
_entity_poly.pdbx_strand_id
1 'polypeptide(L)'
;MKSSVITFPGSNCDRDMHVALKKFGFKNKMVWHNDAELPKSDLVVLPGGFSYGDYLRCGSMASKSKIMKSVINFANSGGLLLGICNGFQILTETLLLPGVLLRNKHAEFICKNVFVKINDNENNYFKNIKKKTLELHIAHNEGNYFCSKEQMKEIEDHNQVALHYCDKNGEISESSNPNGANKNIAGIFNKKKNILGMMPHPERMIDLALSGEDGSIFFKNLVNNLK
;
A
#
# COMPACT_ATOMS: atom_id res chain seq x y z
N MET A 1 15.46 8.71 -10.67
CA MET A 1 14.02 8.56 -10.51
C MET A 1 13.52 9.60 -9.54
N LYS A 2 12.33 10.14 -9.78
CA LYS A 2 11.67 11.14 -8.94
C LYS A 2 10.45 10.50 -8.28
N SER A 3 10.24 10.78 -7.00
CA SER A 3 9.03 10.35 -6.30
C SER A 3 8.40 11.51 -5.53
N SER A 4 7.08 11.39 -5.30
CA SER A 4 6.32 12.30 -4.44
C SER A 4 5.61 11.50 -3.37
N VAL A 5 5.78 11.88 -2.10
CA VAL A 5 5.01 11.38 -0.97
C VAL A 5 4.01 12.44 -0.56
N ILE A 6 2.73 12.08 -0.57
CA ILE A 6 1.66 13.01 -0.22
C ILE A 6 1.54 13.04 1.31
N THR A 7 1.63 14.23 1.88
CA THR A 7 1.50 14.45 3.33
C THR A 7 0.12 15.01 3.65
N PHE A 8 -0.64 14.28 4.44
CA PHE A 8 -1.93 14.73 4.98
C PHE A 8 -1.78 15.14 6.46
N PRO A 9 -2.66 15.99 6.98
CA PRO A 9 -2.74 16.21 8.43
C PRO A 9 -2.91 14.86 9.15
N GLY A 10 -2.04 14.54 10.11
CA GLY A 10 -2.06 13.27 10.84
C GLY A 10 -1.34 12.09 10.16
N SER A 11 -0.79 12.25 8.96
CA SER A 11 0.13 11.25 8.40
C SER A 11 1.40 11.17 9.25
N ASN A 12 1.73 10.00 9.76
CA ASN A 12 2.92 9.78 10.59
C ASN A 12 3.92 8.80 10.00
N CYS A 13 3.57 8.08 8.93
CA CYS A 13 4.46 7.19 8.18
C CYS A 13 5.03 7.84 6.90
N ASP A 14 4.68 9.11 6.64
CA ASP A 14 5.19 9.88 5.51
C ASP A 14 6.71 10.10 5.59
N ARG A 15 7.24 10.32 6.81
CA ARG A 15 8.68 10.44 7.06
C ARG A 15 9.40 9.11 6.86
N ASP A 16 8.83 8.00 7.35
CA ASP A 16 9.39 6.64 7.17
C ASP A 16 9.50 6.33 5.68
N MET A 17 8.44 6.61 4.92
CA MET A 17 8.41 6.45 3.47
C MET A 17 9.42 7.35 2.76
N HIS A 18 9.54 8.61 3.18
CA HIS A 18 10.55 9.53 2.63
C HIS A 18 11.97 9.00 2.84
N VAL A 19 12.28 8.53 4.05
CA VAL A 19 13.59 7.96 4.38
C VAL A 19 13.85 6.71 3.54
N ALA A 20 12.88 5.80 3.44
CA ALA A 20 13.00 4.60 2.62
C ALA A 20 13.29 4.94 1.15
N LEU A 21 12.48 5.79 0.53
CA LEU A 21 12.68 6.18 -0.87
C LEU A 21 14.05 6.83 -1.11
N LYS A 22 14.51 7.70 -0.21
CA LYS A 22 15.86 8.30 -0.30
C LYS A 22 16.96 7.25 -0.15
N LYS A 23 16.84 6.33 0.82
CA LYS A 23 17.79 5.21 1.02
C LYS A 23 18.00 4.40 -0.27
N PHE A 24 16.93 4.21 -1.06
CA PHE A 24 16.98 3.46 -2.31
C PHE A 24 17.19 4.33 -3.57
N GLY A 25 17.58 5.60 -3.43
CA GLY A 25 18.05 6.46 -4.51
C GLY A 25 16.99 7.26 -5.26
N PHE A 26 15.79 7.38 -4.73
CA PHE A 26 14.79 8.31 -5.27
C PHE A 26 15.11 9.76 -4.87
N LYS A 27 14.95 10.68 -5.83
CA LYS A 27 14.84 12.12 -5.54
C LYS A 27 13.41 12.39 -5.08
N ASN A 28 13.16 12.19 -3.78
CA ASN A 28 11.83 12.28 -3.20
C ASN A 28 11.47 13.71 -2.79
N LYS A 29 10.22 14.13 -3.08
CA LYS A 29 9.59 15.34 -2.57
C LYS A 29 8.41 14.99 -1.67
N MET A 30 8.29 15.71 -0.55
CA MET A 30 7.06 15.73 0.26
C MET A 30 6.11 16.75 -0.37
N VAL A 31 4.87 16.38 -0.60
CA VAL A 31 3.83 17.19 -1.24
C VAL A 31 2.67 17.35 -0.27
N TRP A 32 2.30 18.60 0.03
CA TRP A 32 1.25 18.84 1.00
C TRP A 32 -0.14 18.63 0.39
N HIS A 33 -1.06 18.07 1.16
CA HIS A 33 -2.41 17.71 0.70
C HIS A 33 -3.20 18.88 0.09
N ASN A 34 -2.85 20.11 0.44
CA ASN A 34 -3.53 21.32 -0.07
C ASN A 34 -2.85 21.92 -1.31
N ASP A 35 -1.73 21.37 -1.77
CA ASP A 35 -1.13 21.73 -3.05
C ASP A 35 -2.10 21.39 -4.20
N ALA A 36 -2.06 22.19 -5.28
CA ALA A 36 -2.95 21.96 -6.43
C ALA A 36 -2.38 20.94 -7.42
N GLU A 37 -1.05 20.85 -7.51
CA GLU A 37 -0.37 20.15 -8.57
C GLU A 37 0.70 19.21 -8.03
N LEU A 38 0.82 18.03 -8.66
CA LEU A 38 1.91 17.11 -8.42
C LEU A 38 3.18 17.57 -9.17
N PRO A 39 4.34 17.56 -8.52
CA PRO A 39 5.61 17.65 -9.23
C PRO A 39 5.75 16.47 -10.20
N LYS A 40 6.52 16.68 -11.30
CA LYS A 40 6.86 15.57 -12.21
C LYS A 40 7.51 14.43 -11.43
N SER A 41 6.86 13.27 -11.43
CA SER A 41 7.22 12.09 -10.64
C SER A 41 7.12 10.81 -11.48
N ASP A 42 8.00 9.85 -11.19
CA ASP A 42 7.93 8.50 -11.74
C ASP A 42 7.10 7.59 -10.82
N LEU A 43 7.03 7.94 -9.52
CA LEU A 43 6.26 7.25 -8.50
C LEU A 43 5.57 8.28 -7.59
N VAL A 44 4.28 8.06 -7.29
CA VAL A 44 3.54 8.78 -6.25
C VAL A 44 3.17 7.82 -5.14
N VAL A 45 3.31 8.25 -3.89
CA VAL A 45 3.01 7.42 -2.71
C VAL A 45 2.01 8.15 -1.80
N LEU A 46 0.93 7.46 -1.47
CA LEU A 46 0.03 7.79 -0.38
C LEU A 46 0.51 6.98 0.84
N PRO A 47 1.12 7.62 1.85
CA PRO A 47 1.74 6.90 2.96
C PRO A 47 0.71 6.40 3.96
N GLY A 48 1.18 5.58 4.90
CA GLY A 48 0.41 5.21 6.08
C GLY A 48 0.28 6.34 7.09
N GLY A 49 -0.48 6.07 8.13
CA GLY A 49 -0.74 6.99 9.23
C GLY A 49 -2.23 7.09 9.52
N PHE A 50 -2.62 8.20 10.10
CA PHE A 50 -3.99 8.49 10.53
C PHE A 50 -4.44 9.82 9.92
N SER A 51 -4.58 9.87 8.58
CA SER A 51 -4.94 11.10 7.88
C SER A 51 -6.22 11.72 8.45
N TYR A 52 -6.14 12.99 8.86
CA TYR A 52 -7.21 13.72 9.55
C TYR A 52 -7.71 13.01 10.83
N GLY A 53 -6.84 12.22 11.51
CA GLY A 53 -7.18 11.47 12.71
C GLY A 53 -8.19 10.35 12.49
N ASP A 54 -8.30 9.82 11.27
CA ASP A 54 -9.28 8.83 10.84
C ASP A 54 -10.75 9.25 11.11
N TYR A 55 -10.98 10.59 11.14
CA TYR A 55 -12.30 11.13 11.40
C TYR A 55 -13.28 10.73 10.29
N LEU A 56 -14.51 10.35 10.66
CA LEU A 56 -15.53 9.71 9.86
C LEU A 56 -15.16 8.27 9.53
N ARG A 57 -14.38 8.05 8.51
CA ARG A 57 -13.87 6.76 8.02
C ARG A 57 -12.45 6.97 7.54
N CYS A 58 -11.55 6.00 7.84
CA CYS A 58 -10.15 6.08 7.45
C CYS A 58 -10.01 6.40 5.96
N GLY A 59 -9.20 7.42 5.65
CA GLY A 59 -8.97 7.87 4.28
C GLY A 59 -10.06 8.76 3.67
N SER A 60 -11.27 8.83 4.25
CA SER A 60 -12.41 9.54 3.66
C SER A 60 -12.15 11.03 3.45
N MET A 61 -11.65 11.74 4.47
CA MET A 61 -11.33 13.16 4.34
C MET A 61 -10.13 13.38 3.41
N ALA A 62 -9.10 12.54 3.50
CA ALA A 62 -7.91 12.63 2.66
C ALA A 62 -8.26 12.47 1.17
N SER A 63 -9.22 11.58 0.83
CA SER A 63 -9.69 11.37 -0.54
C SER A 63 -10.26 12.64 -1.20
N LYS A 64 -10.70 13.62 -0.41
CA LYS A 64 -11.25 14.90 -0.87
C LYS A 64 -10.22 16.05 -0.87
N SER A 65 -9.00 15.79 -0.45
CA SER A 65 -7.94 16.80 -0.44
C SER A 65 -7.65 17.32 -1.85
N LYS A 66 -7.22 18.59 -1.93
CA LYS A 66 -7.03 19.29 -3.21
C LYS A 66 -6.05 18.57 -4.14
N ILE A 67 -4.95 18.05 -3.60
CA ILE A 67 -3.93 17.30 -4.36
C ILE A 67 -4.48 16.04 -5.02
N MET A 68 -5.53 15.43 -4.45
CA MET A 68 -6.04 14.13 -4.92
C MET A 68 -6.55 14.18 -6.36
N LYS A 69 -7.03 15.35 -6.84
CA LYS A 69 -7.38 15.52 -8.26
C LYS A 69 -6.17 15.26 -9.16
N SER A 70 -5.01 15.80 -8.79
CA SER A 70 -3.77 15.64 -9.54
C SER A 70 -3.22 14.21 -9.43
N VAL A 71 -3.35 13.59 -8.25
CA VAL A 71 -2.98 12.18 -8.00
C VAL A 71 -3.83 11.23 -8.85
N ILE A 72 -5.14 11.43 -8.88
CA ILE A 72 -6.07 10.61 -9.68
C ILE A 72 -5.74 10.74 -11.18
N ASN A 73 -5.51 11.96 -11.67
CA ASN A 73 -5.12 12.19 -13.07
C ASN A 73 -3.80 11.49 -13.42
N PHE A 74 -2.79 11.58 -12.53
CA PHE A 74 -1.51 10.90 -12.67
C PHE A 74 -1.69 9.37 -12.79
N ALA A 75 -2.48 8.78 -11.89
CA ALA A 75 -2.75 7.35 -11.89
C ALA A 75 -3.51 6.89 -13.14
N ASN A 76 -4.54 7.64 -13.55
CA ASN A 76 -5.34 7.33 -14.75
C ASN A 76 -4.52 7.42 -16.03
N SER A 77 -3.50 8.30 -16.07
CA SER A 77 -2.54 8.42 -17.18
C SER A 77 -1.48 7.30 -17.20
N GLY A 78 -1.56 6.32 -16.27
CA GLY A 78 -0.64 5.18 -16.21
C GLY A 78 0.55 5.40 -15.27
N GLY A 79 0.58 6.49 -14.51
CA GLY A 79 1.61 6.74 -13.51
C GLY A 79 1.55 5.71 -12.37
N LEU A 80 2.71 5.35 -11.80
CA LEU A 80 2.79 4.39 -10.70
C LEU A 80 2.37 5.04 -9.37
N LEU A 81 1.31 4.49 -8.76
CA LEU A 81 0.72 4.97 -7.51
C LEU A 81 0.71 3.87 -6.45
N LEU A 82 1.37 4.13 -5.33
CA LEU A 82 1.48 3.21 -4.20
C LEU A 82 0.71 3.76 -2.99
N GLY A 83 -0.23 2.98 -2.44
CA GLY A 83 -0.93 3.29 -1.20
C GLY A 83 -0.56 2.29 -0.10
N ILE A 84 0.02 2.77 1.00
CA ILE A 84 0.38 1.93 2.15
C ILE A 84 -0.57 2.21 3.31
N CYS A 85 -1.16 1.16 3.90
CA CYS A 85 -2.02 1.24 5.08
C CYS A 85 -3.12 2.30 4.90
N ASN A 86 -3.03 3.47 5.53
CA ASN A 86 -3.97 4.58 5.32
C ASN A 86 -4.01 5.04 3.84
N GLY A 87 -2.89 4.98 3.12
CA GLY A 87 -2.85 5.23 1.68
C GLY A 87 -3.71 4.23 0.89
N PHE A 88 -3.73 2.96 1.28
CA PHE A 88 -4.63 1.97 0.66
C PHE A 88 -6.10 2.28 0.95
N GLN A 89 -6.43 2.69 2.17
CA GLN A 89 -7.77 3.17 2.52
C GLN A 89 -8.19 4.35 1.64
N ILE A 90 -7.30 5.33 1.42
CA ILE A 90 -7.56 6.47 0.51
C ILE A 90 -7.81 5.99 -0.93
N LEU A 91 -7.07 4.98 -1.41
CA LEU A 91 -7.27 4.43 -2.76
C LEU A 91 -8.62 3.76 -2.94
N THR A 92 -9.15 3.09 -1.92
CA THR A 92 -10.50 2.53 -1.97
C THR A 92 -11.57 3.61 -1.86
N GLU A 93 -11.37 4.65 -1.04
CA GLU A 93 -12.28 5.81 -0.91
C GLU A 93 -12.37 6.64 -2.20
N THR A 94 -11.31 6.67 -3.00
CA THR A 94 -11.30 7.34 -4.32
C THR A 94 -11.77 6.46 -5.46
N LEU A 95 -12.13 5.20 -5.19
CA LEU A 95 -12.51 4.18 -6.17
C LEU A 95 -11.40 3.88 -7.21
N LEU A 96 -10.15 4.22 -6.91
CA LEU A 96 -9.00 3.81 -7.72
C LEU A 96 -8.67 2.33 -7.54
N LEU A 97 -9.07 1.77 -6.40
CA LEU A 97 -9.04 0.33 -6.10
C LEU A 97 -10.43 -0.15 -5.69
N PRO A 98 -10.83 -1.38 -6.04
CA PRO A 98 -12.10 -1.95 -5.63
C PRO A 98 -12.09 -2.33 -4.14
N GLY A 99 -13.28 -2.52 -3.57
CA GLY A 99 -13.47 -2.94 -2.19
C GLY A 99 -13.36 -1.81 -1.18
N VAL A 100 -13.25 -2.16 0.09
CA VAL A 100 -13.17 -1.25 1.24
C VAL A 100 -12.33 -1.87 2.36
N LEU A 101 -11.73 -1.05 3.20
CA LEU A 101 -11.05 -1.49 4.44
C LEU A 101 -12.01 -1.28 5.61
N LEU A 102 -12.36 -2.36 6.30
CA LEU A 102 -13.23 -2.37 7.47
C LEU A 102 -12.40 -2.52 8.75
N ARG A 103 -13.04 -2.35 9.90
CA ARG A 103 -12.45 -2.69 11.19
C ARG A 103 -11.96 -4.13 11.21
N ASN A 104 -10.82 -4.33 11.87
CA ASN A 104 -10.28 -5.66 12.12
C ASN A 104 -11.33 -6.56 12.81
N LYS A 105 -11.33 -7.85 12.49
CA LYS A 105 -12.31 -8.85 12.98
C LYS A 105 -12.59 -8.77 14.49
N HIS A 106 -11.57 -8.47 15.29
CA HIS A 106 -11.67 -8.40 16.76
C HIS A 106 -11.83 -6.96 17.29
N ALA A 107 -12.02 -5.97 16.41
CA ALA A 107 -12.12 -4.55 16.75
C ALA A 107 -10.92 -4.00 17.54
N GLU A 108 -9.74 -4.63 17.41
CA GLU A 108 -8.51 -4.25 18.10
C GLU A 108 -7.49 -3.66 17.11
N PHE A 109 -6.66 -2.74 17.63
CA PHE A 109 -5.48 -2.26 16.89
C PHE A 109 -4.43 -3.36 16.88
N ILE A 110 -3.98 -3.72 15.66
CA ILE A 110 -2.98 -4.77 15.46
C ILE A 110 -1.66 -4.12 15.08
N CYS A 111 -0.60 -4.39 15.85
CA CYS A 111 0.75 -3.91 15.60
C CYS A 111 1.72 -5.09 15.74
N LYS A 112 2.14 -5.70 14.62
CA LYS A 112 3.03 -6.87 14.60
C LYS A 112 3.64 -7.11 13.23
N ASN A 113 4.65 -7.98 13.19
CA ASN A 113 5.12 -8.53 11.92
C ASN A 113 4.18 -9.63 11.43
N VAL A 114 4.01 -9.70 10.13
CA VAL A 114 3.21 -10.72 9.42
C VAL A 114 3.98 -11.19 8.20
N PHE A 115 3.70 -12.40 7.75
CA PHE A 115 4.19 -12.88 6.47
C PHE A 115 3.16 -12.60 5.38
N VAL A 116 3.65 -12.16 4.23
CA VAL A 116 2.83 -11.95 3.03
C VAL A 116 3.42 -12.68 1.85
N LYS A 117 2.58 -13.36 1.09
CA LYS A 117 2.92 -14.04 -0.14
C LYS A 117 2.64 -13.14 -1.34
N ILE A 118 3.62 -12.96 -2.20
CA ILE A 118 3.45 -12.28 -3.48
C ILE A 118 2.69 -13.22 -4.42
N ASN A 119 1.52 -12.77 -4.89
CA ASN A 119 0.65 -13.58 -5.74
C ASN A 119 0.98 -13.43 -7.23
N ASP A 120 1.29 -12.22 -7.67
CA ASP A 120 1.60 -11.90 -9.06
C ASP A 120 2.88 -11.09 -9.17
N ASN A 121 3.76 -11.50 -10.09
CA ASN A 121 5.05 -10.84 -10.34
C ASN A 121 5.11 -10.12 -11.69
N GLU A 122 4.09 -10.21 -12.53
CA GLU A 122 4.08 -9.59 -13.85
C GLU A 122 3.64 -8.12 -13.77
N ASN A 123 4.29 -7.34 -12.92
CA ASN A 123 4.00 -5.92 -12.69
C ASN A 123 5.26 -5.17 -12.22
N ASN A 124 5.23 -3.85 -12.26
CA ASN A 124 6.38 -3.02 -11.90
C ASN A 124 6.74 -3.04 -10.40
N TYR A 125 5.84 -3.51 -9.53
CA TYR A 125 6.08 -3.54 -8.08
C TYR A 125 6.84 -4.78 -7.62
N PHE A 126 6.56 -5.96 -8.23
CA PHE A 126 7.10 -7.25 -7.76
C PHE A 126 7.89 -8.02 -8.81
N LYS A 127 8.03 -7.49 -10.03
CA LYS A 127 8.80 -8.12 -11.12
C LYS A 127 10.22 -8.42 -10.63
N ASN A 128 10.70 -9.64 -10.89
CA ASN A 128 12.03 -10.12 -10.51
C ASN A 128 12.26 -10.38 -9.01
N ILE A 129 11.28 -10.22 -8.12
CA ILE A 129 11.42 -10.66 -6.74
C ILE A 129 11.39 -12.20 -6.70
N LYS A 130 12.52 -12.80 -6.28
CA LYS A 130 12.66 -14.26 -6.16
C LYS A 130 12.04 -14.79 -4.86
N LYS A 131 12.17 -14.06 -3.76
CA LYS A 131 11.61 -14.41 -2.45
C LYS A 131 10.10 -14.17 -2.48
N LYS A 132 9.30 -15.27 -2.53
CA LYS A 132 7.84 -15.17 -2.67
C LYS A 132 7.12 -14.78 -1.38
N THR A 133 7.71 -15.06 -0.23
CA THR A 133 7.16 -14.73 1.09
C THR A 133 8.03 -13.67 1.75
N LEU A 134 7.43 -12.54 2.12
CA LEU A 134 8.11 -11.43 2.79
C LEU A 134 7.56 -11.28 4.21
N GLU A 135 8.43 -11.01 5.16
CA GLU A 135 8.04 -10.56 6.50
C GLU A 135 7.93 -9.04 6.50
N LEU A 136 6.74 -8.52 6.78
CA LEU A 136 6.46 -7.08 6.80
C LEU A 136 5.70 -6.70 8.06
N HIS A 137 5.76 -5.43 8.43
CA HIS A 137 5.08 -4.88 9.60
C HIS A 137 3.67 -4.41 9.26
N ILE A 138 2.69 -4.64 10.15
CA ILE A 138 1.35 -4.04 10.10
C ILE A 138 1.07 -3.26 11.37
N ALA A 139 0.36 -2.12 11.23
CA ALA A 139 -0.06 -1.27 12.35
C ALA A 139 -1.38 -0.57 11.98
N HIS A 140 -2.53 -1.19 12.31
CA HIS A 140 -3.84 -0.67 11.89
C HIS A 140 -4.99 -1.16 12.76
N ASN A 141 -6.07 -0.38 12.82
CA ASN A 141 -7.37 -0.75 13.38
C ASN A 141 -8.37 -1.17 12.28
N GLU A 142 -8.21 -0.63 11.08
CA GLU A 142 -9.06 -0.86 9.91
C GLU A 142 -8.23 -1.39 8.73
N GLY A 143 -7.89 -2.68 8.80
CA GLY A 143 -7.11 -3.36 7.75
C GLY A 143 -7.84 -4.55 7.13
N ASN A 144 -9.07 -4.81 7.54
CA ASN A 144 -9.90 -5.90 7.05
C ASN A 144 -10.43 -5.57 5.66
N TYR A 145 -9.74 -6.04 4.62
CA TYR A 145 -10.18 -5.86 3.25
C TYR A 145 -11.47 -6.63 2.97
N PHE A 146 -12.47 -5.94 2.49
CA PHE A 146 -13.79 -6.49 2.15
C PHE A 146 -14.25 -6.06 0.77
N CYS A 147 -14.85 -6.98 0.02
CA CYS A 147 -15.56 -6.71 -1.22
C CYS A 147 -16.73 -7.67 -1.41
N SER A 148 -17.67 -7.35 -2.29
CA SER A 148 -18.80 -8.25 -2.61
C SER A 148 -18.30 -9.49 -3.35
N LYS A 149 -19.15 -10.51 -3.44
CA LYS A 149 -18.83 -11.74 -4.20
C LYS A 149 -18.58 -11.46 -5.68
N GLU A 150 -19.34 -10.55 -6.26
CA GLU A 150 -19.21 -10.11 -7.65
C GLU A 150 -17.87 -9.39 -7.87
N GLN A 151 -17.52 -8.44 -6.99
CA GLN A 151 -16.24 -7.74 -7.02
C GLN A 151 -15.08 -8.72 -6.81
N MET A 152 -15.21 -9.69 -5.90
CA MET A 152 -14.17 -10.69 -5.68
C MET A 152 -13.91 -11.50 -6.96
N LYS A 153 -14.97 -11.92 -7.66
CA LYS A 153 -14.82 -12.60 -8.94
C LYS A 153 -14.09 -11.75 -9.97
N GLU A 154 -14.44 -10.46 -10.11
CA GLU A 154 -13.73 -9.56 -11.02
C GLU A 154 -12.25 -9.39 -10.64
N ILE A 155 -11.95 -9.27 -9.35
CA ILE A 155 -10.58 -9.16 -8.82
C ILE A 155 -9.76 -10.41 -9.19
N GLU A 156 -10.35 -11.59 -9.05
CA GLU A 156 -9.71 -12.87 -9.41
C GLU A 156 -9.55 -13.03 -10.91
N ASP A 157 -10.60 -12.78 -11.69
CA ASP A 157 -10.60 -12.91 -13.16
C ASP A 157 -9.54 -11.98 -13.80
N HIS A 158 -9.20 -10.85 -13.18
CA HIS A 158 -8.19 -9.90 -13.65
C HIS A 158 -6.84 -10.02 -12.92
N ASN A 159 -6.62 -11.05 -12.09
CA ASN A 159 -5.39 -11.24 -11.31
C ASN A 159 -4.97 -9.96 -10.55
N GLN A 160 -5.92 -9.32 -9.87
CA GLN A 160 -5.67 -8.07 -9.15
C GLN A 160 -5.17 -8.29 -7.72
N VAL A 161 -5.22 -9.51 -7.18
CA VAL A 161 -4.66 -9.78 -5.85
C VAL A 161 -3.14 -9.71 -5.91
N ALA A 162 -2.57 -8.74 -5.20
CA ALA A 162 -1.13 -8.51 -5.16
C ALA A 162 -0.44 -9.36 -4.09
N LEU A 163 -1.03 -9.34 -2.89
CA LEU A 163 -0.46 -9.98 -1.70
C LEU A 163 -1.55 -10.70 -0.90
N HIS A 164 -1.20 -11.87 -0.36
CA HIS A 164 -1.99 -12.55 0.66
C HIS A 164 -1.24 -12.61 1.99
N TYR A 165 -1.93 -12.48 3.11
CA TYR A 165 -1.41 -12.92 4.41
C TYR A 165 -1.20 -14.43 4.38
N CYS A 166 -0.06 -14.87 4.88
CA CYS A 166 0.32 -16.28 4.92
C CYS A 166 1.13 -16.59 6.18
N ASP A 167 1.49 -17.84 6.37
CA ASP A 167 2.50 -18.24 7.34
C ASP A 167 3.93 -18.04 6.79
N LYS A 168 4.94 -18.36 7.61
CA LYS A 168 6.36 -18.28 7.22
C LYS A 168 6.75 -19.17 6.02
N ASN A 169 6.00 -20.22 5.76
CA ASN A 169 6.21 -21.16 4.65
C ASN A 169 5.45 -20.72 3.38
N GLY A 170 4.64 -19.64 3.45
CA GLY A 170 3.83 -19.16 2.36
C GLY A 170 2.47 -19.87 2.23
N GLU A 171 2.03 -20.60 3.26
CA GLU A 171 0.70 -21.22 3.29
C GLU A 171 -0.36 -20.19 3.72
N ILE A 172 -1.42 -20.12 2.91
CA ILE A 172 -2.57 -19.22 3.14
C ILE A 172 -3.63 -20.02 3.92
N SER A 173 -3.85 -19.63 5.17
CA SER A 173 -4.82 -20.28 6.05
C SER A 173 -5.61 -19.26 6.88
N GLU A 174 -6.69 -19.66 7.50
CA GLU A 174 -7.44 -18.78 8.40
C GLU A 174 -6.57 -18.30 9.59
N SER A 175 -5.70 -19.15 10.10
CA SER A 175 -4.79 -18.83 11.21
C SER A 175 -3.73 -17.79 10.83
N SER A 176 -3.39 -17.65 9.54
CA SER A 176 -2.45 -16.64 9.05
C SER A 176 -3.14 -15.30 8.73
N ASN A 177 -4.46 -15.21 8.84
CA ASN A 177 -5.23 -13.98 8.61
C ASN A 177 -5.27 -13.12 9.88
N PRO A 178 -4.57 -11.98 9.94
CA PRO A 178 -4.47 -11.21 11.19
C PRO A 178 -5.73 -10.39 11.49
N ASN A 179 -6.51 -10.01 10.48
CA ASN A 179 -7.49 -8.94 10.58
C ASN A 179 -8.89 -9.27 10.01
N GLY A 180 -9.08 -10.49 9.45
CA GLY A 180 -10.34 -10.91 8.88
C GLY A 180 -10.55 -10.57 7.41
N ALA A 181 -9.51 -10.11 6.71
CA ALA A 181 -9.59 -9.75 5.30
C ALA A 181 -10.11 -10.90 4.42
N ASN A 182 -10.98 -10.60 3.46
CA ASN A 182 -11.49 -11.58 2.51
C ASN A 182 -10.32 -12.32 1.83
N LYS A 183 -10.39 -13.65 1.85
CA LYS A 183 -9.36 -14.54 1.25
C LYS A 183 -7.92 -14.19 1.64
N ASN A 184 -7.70 -13.70 2.86
CA ASN A 184 -6.38 -13.26 3.35
C ASN A 184 -5.73 -12.15 2.51
N ILE A 185 -6.49 -11.34 1.79
CA ILE A 185 -5.94 -10.27 0.94
C ILE A 185 -5.24 -9.23 1.80
N ALA A 186 -3.94 -9.05 1.58
CA ALA A 186 -3.10 -8.04 2.21
C ALA A 186 -2.84 -6.83 1.30
N GLY A 187 -3.06 -6.98 -0.01
CA GLY A 187 -2.90 -5.92 -1.00
C GLY A 187 -3.48 -6.31 -2.35
N ILE A 188 -3.89 -5.29 -3.11
CA ILE A 188 -4.50 -5.43 -4.43
C ILE A 188 -3.95 -4.43 -5.44
N PHE A 189 -4.09 -4.76 -6.72
CA PHE A 189 -3.86 -3.89 -7.86
C PHE A 189 -5.16 -3.36 -8.45
N ASN A 190 -5.08 -2.26 -9.20
CA ASN A 190 -6.10 -1.96 -10.21
C ASN A 190 -5.91 -2.87 -11.44
N LYS A 191 -6.89 -2.86 -12.38
CA LYS A 191 -6.85 -3.69 -13.61
C LYS A 191 -5.59 -3.47 -14.46
N LYS A 192 -5.03 -2.26 -14.49
CA LYS A 192 -3.80 -1.91 -15.23
C LYS A 192 -2.51 -2.22 -14.48
N LYS A 193 -2.57 -2.65 -13.22
CA LYS A 193 -1.44 -2.94 -12.33
C LYS A 193 -0.43 -1.78 -12.15
N ASN A 194 -0.86 -0.55 -12.38
CA ASN A 194 -0.08 0.65 -12.09
C ASN A 194 -0.41 1.28 -10.74
N ILE A 195 -1.48 0.84 -10.07
CA ILE A 195 -1.85 1.24 -8.73
C ILE A 195 -1.80 0.02 -7.81
N LEU A 196 -1.03 0.13 -6.73
CA LEU A 196 -0.93 -0.88 -5.68
C LEU A 196 -1.40 -0.29 -4.35
N GLY A 197 -2.36 -0.95 -3.71
CA GLY A 197 -2.72 -0.73 -2.31
C GLY A 197 -2.35 -1.92 -1.45
N MET A 198 -1.70 -1.71 -0.32
CA MET A 198 -1.34 -2.76 0.62
C MET A 198 -1.37 -2.28 2.07
N MET A 199 -1.80 -3.16 2.99
CA MET A 199 -1.82 -2.84 4.42
C MET A 199 -0.44 -2.91 5.10
N PRO A 200 0.44 -3.87 4.73
CA PRO A 200 1.78 -3.95 5.31
C PRO A 200 2.68 -2.78 4.91
N HIS A 201 3.61 -2.43 5.82
CA HIS A 201 4.55 -1.32 5.72
C HIS A 201 5.96 -1.78 5.32
N PRO A 202 6.32 -1.83 4.01
CA PRO A 202 7.67 -2.19 3.60
C PRO A 202 8.70 -1.13 4.05
N GLU A 203 8.31 0.13 4.18
CA GLU A 203 9.19 1.23 4.61
C GLU A 203 9.69 1.08 6.06
N ARG A 204 9.01 0.27 6.87
CA ARG A 204 9.42 -0.04 8.25
C ARG A 204 10.29 -1.28 8.38
N MET A 205 10.53 -2.00 7.28
CA MET A 205 11.32 -3.24 7.23
C MET A 205 12.52 -3.09 6.27
N ILE A 206 13.29 -2.00 6.44
CA ILE A 206 14.44 -1.66 5.59
C ILE A 206 15.79 -1.67 6.31
N ASP A 207 15.79 -2.05 7.60
CA ASP A 207 16.97 -2.04 8.45
C ASP A 207 16.85 -3.11 9.55
N LEU A 208 17.80 -4.05 9.58
CA LEU A 208 17.85 -5.11 10.60
C LEU A 208 17.94 -4.58 12.02
N ALA A 209 18.61 -3.44 12.22
CA ALA A 209 18.76 -2.83 13.53
C ALA A 209 17.42 -2.27 14.07
N LEU A 210 16.42 -2.04 13.20
CA LEU A 210 15.12 -1.49 13.58
C LEU A 210 14.06 -2.59 13.68
N SER A 211 13.85 -3.37 12.62
CA SER A 211 12.73 -4.34 12.59
C SER A 211 12.88 -5.46 11.56
N GLY A 212 13.76 -5.33 10.56
CA GLY A 212 13.96 -6.33 9.50
C GLY A 212 14.30 -5.71 8.15
N GLU A 213 14.58 -6.57 7.15
CA GLU A 213 15.08 -6.13 5.85
C GLU A 213 14.22 -6.50 4.64
N ASP A 214 13.14 -7.25 4.81
CA ASP A 214 12.37 -7.73 3.66
C ASP A 214 11.70 -6.60 2.87
N GLY A 215 11.41 -5.46 3.50
CA GLY A 215 10.99 -4.24 2.80
C GLY A 215 12.04 -3.68 1.85
N SER A 216 13.35 -3.90 2.14
CA SER A 216 14.44 -3.52 1.25
C SER A 216 14.36 -4.25 -0.09
N ILE A 217 13.87 -5.50 -0.10
CA ILE A 217 13.68 -6.29 -1.33
C ILE A 217 12.66 -5.58 -2.23
N PHE A 218 11.55 -5.12 -1.65
CA PHE A 218 10.52 -4.38 -2.37
C PHE A 218 11.07 -3.09 -3.01
N PHE A 219 11.75 -2.24 -2.24
CA PHE A 219 12.28 -0.97 -2.76
C PHE A 219 13.40 -1.14 -3.78
N LYS A 220 14.34 -2.09 -3.57
CA LYS A 220 15.38 -2.42 -4.55
C LYS A 220 14.79 -2.85 -5.88
N ASN A 221 13.75 -3.71 -5.82
CA ASN A 221 13.04 -4.17 -7.00
C ASN A 221 12.32 -3.02 -7.73
N LEU A 222 11.63 -2.15 -6.99
CA LEU A 222 10.93 -1.00 -7.55
C LEU A 222 11.88 -0.06 -8.29
N VAL A 223 13.07 0.20 -7.72
CA VAL A 223 14.14 0.98 -8.37
C VAL A 223 14.61 0.35 -9.68
N ASN A 224 14.80 -0.97 -9.69
CA ASN A 224 15.31 -1.68 -10.86
C ASN A 224 14.30 -1.71 -12.01
N ASN A 225 13.01 -1.71 -11.70
CA ASN A 225 11.95 -1.75 -12.70
C ASN A 225 11.56 -0.35 -13.24
N LEU A 226 12.00 0.72 -12.58
CA LEU A 226 11.77 2.11 -13.00
C LEU A 226 12.96 2.73 -13.76
N LYS A 227 14.08 2.02 -13.84
CA LYS A 227 15.26 2.40 -14.66
C LYS A 227 15.05 1.98 -16.10
#